data_8a9d0813aa4434a179293e51d5cc2d0d
#
_entry.id   8a9d0813aa4434a179293e51d5cc2d0d
#
_cell.length_a   1.000
_cell.length_b   1.000
_cell.length_c   1.000
_cell.angle_alpha   90.00
_cell.angle_beta   90.00
_cell.angle_gamma   90.00
#
_symmetry.space_group_name_H-M   'P 1'
#
loop_
_entity.id
_entity.type
_entity.pdbx_description
1 polymer ?
#
loop_
_entity_poly.entity_id
_entity_poly.type
_entity_poly.pdbx_seq_one_letter_code
_entity_poly.pdbx_strand_id
1 'polypeptide(L)'
;MKTERQLSDLRGEFTRPVAPGRNLPILALIFLAVFFAFSPALQAQEESVGLGTADDFAVLAGSAITNTGPTTITGDVGIHPNDGSSVTGFGSVTLDGERHDGDAVAEQAKVDLVTAYNDAAGRSVTETIATELGGGDPLIPGVYDSESGTFEITGTLTLDAQGDPNAVFIFQMATTLVTASDSSVSLINGAQACNVFWQVGSSATLGTNSSFVGNILALESITLTTGATVEGRVLARDAAVTLESNTITRAVCTAAAPEDTTTTAAAATTTSAAGTATTVAPPVGGVDTGGGSSSGAPNMILLLGGSSLLALAIGALVVRQRLLDRRSAS
;
A
#
# COMPACT_ATOMS: atom_id res chain seq x y z
N MET A 1 -22.60 60.45 -49.12
CA MET A 1 -22.08 60.34 -50.48
C MET A 1 -20.57 60.43 -50.51
N LYS A 2 -19.91 59.28 -50.38
CA LYS A 2 -18.48 58.97 -50.63
C LYS A 2 -18.10 57.83 -49.70
N THR A 3 -18.35 56.60 -50.12
CA THR A 3 -17.68 55.41 -49.55
C THR A 3 -18.16 54.15 -50.31
N GLU A 4 -17.93 54.15 -51.60
CA GLU A 4 -18.07 52.92 -52.39
C GLU A 4 -17.07 53.02 -53.57
N ARG A 5 -15.81 52.83 -53.28
CA ARG A 5 -14.75 52.59 -54.32
C ARG A 5 -13.46 52.16 -53.60
N GLN A 6 -13.41 50.99 -53.02
CA GLN A 6 -12.11 50.32 -52.76
C GLN A 6 -12.32 48.81 -52.43
N LEU A 7 -13.10 48.12 -53.22
CA LEU A 7 -13.26 46.67 -53.07
C LEU A 7 -13.12 45.89 -54.39
N SER A 8 -12.40 46.42 -55.38
CA SER A 8 -12.24 45.77 -56.71
C SER A 8 -10.82 45.38 -57.06
N ASP A 9 -9.83 45.50 -56.19
CA ASP A 9 -8.41 45.28 -56.60
C ASP A 9 -7.67 44.17 -55.87
N LEU A 10 -8.35 43.20 -55.33
CA LEU A 10 -7.71 42.00 -54.70
C LEU A 10 -8.21 40.67 -55.30
N ARG A 11 -8.42 40.62 -56.58
CA ARG A 11 -8.64 39.38 -57.36
C ARG A 11 -7.57 39.18 -58.39
N GLY A 12 -6.43 38.71 -57.98
CA GLY A 12 -5.39 38.30 -58.90
C GLY A 12 -4.14 37.90 -58.16
N GLU A 13 -3.83 36.65 -58.21
CA GLU A 13 -2.62 35.97 -57.75
C GLU A 13 -2.80 35.05 -56.57
N PHE A 14 -3.24 33.83 -56.82
CA PHE A 14 -2.77 32.64 -56.07
C PHE A 14 -3.14 31.37 -56.86
N THR A 15 -2.49 31.16 -57.99
CA THR A 15 -2.39 29.85 -58.61
C THR A 15 -0.92 29.52 -58.84
N ARG A 16 -0.24 29.05 -57.78
CA ARG A 16 1.01 28.30 -57.95
C ARG A 16 0.76 26.86 -57.53
N PRO A 17 1.11 25.86 -58.33
CA PRO A 17 0.99 24.45 -57.94
C PRO A 17 2.06 24.18 -56.89
N VAL A 18 1.62 23.71 -55.72
CA VAL A 18 2.49 23.19 -54.69
C VAL A 18 3.02 21.83 -55.10
N ALA A 19 4.30 21.75 -55.36
CA ALA A 19 5.01 20.49 -55.58
C ALA A 19 4.94 19.60 -54.34
N PRO A 20 4.79 18.27 -54.48
CA PRO A 20 4.78 17.36 -53.34
C PRO A 20 6.21 17.22 -52.75
N GLY A 21 6.54 18.04 -51.77
CA GLY A 21 7.82 18.02 -51.06
C GLY A 21 7.74 17.15 -49.81
N ARG A 22 8.41 16.08 -49.84
CA ARG A 22 9.12 15.19 -48.87
C ARG A 22 9.23 15.59 -47.39
N ASN A 23 8.19 16.08 -46.69
CA ASN A 23 8.26 16.44 -45.28
C ASN A 23 7.38 15.58 -44.37
N LEU A 24 6.91 14.39 -44.82
CA LEU A 24 6.09 13.48 -44.04
C LEU A 24 6.81 12.74 -42.89
N PRO A 25 8.15 12.52 -42.85
CA PRO A 25 8.75 11.78 -41.77
C PRO A 25 9.01 12.61 -40.51
N ILE A 26 9.07 13.95 -40.59
CA ILE A 26 9.41 14.78 -39.40
C ILE A 26 8.19 14.98 -38.51
N LEU A 27 6.99 15.13 -39.04
CA LEU A 27 5.78 15.26 -38.25
C LEU A 27 5.42 13.93 -37.52
N ALA A 28 5.66 12.77 -38.13
CA ALA A 28 5.45 11.47 -37.53
C ALA A 28 6.43 11.19 -36.36
N LEU A 29 7.66 11.69 -36.46
CA LEU A 29 8.66 11.57 -35.38
C LEU A 29 8.34 12.46 -34.17
N ILE A 30 7.77 13.66 -34.41
CA ILE A 30 7.35 14.54 -33.29
C ILE A 30 6.13 13.98 -32.59
N PHE A 31 5.18 13.34 -33.28
CA PHE A 31 4.03 12.69 -32.64
C PHE A 31 4.43 11.44 -31.81
N LEU A 32 5.42 10.67 -32.27
CA LEU A 32 5.93 9.52 -31.52
C LEU A 32 6.73 9.95 -30.28
N ALA A 33 7.48 11.04 -30.34
CA ALA A 33 8.24 11.56 -29.20
C ALA A 33 7.34 12.15 -28.10
N VAL A 34 6.20 12.75 -28.46
CA VAL A 34 5.23 13.29 -27.48
C VAL A 34 4.44 12.18 -26.79
N PHE A 35 4.20 11.02 -27.43
CA PHE A 35 3.53 9.88 -26.81
C PHE A 35 4.41 9.16 -25.76
N PHE A 36 5.74 9.23 -25.89
CA PHE A 36 6.67 8.65 -24.89
C PHE A 36 6.91 9.56 -23.67
N ALA A 37 6.58 10.85 -23.74
CA ALA A 37 6.77 11.79 -22.63
C ALA A 37 5.63 11.74 -21.58
N PHE A 38 4.53 11.02 -21.85
CA PHE A 38 3.42 10.78 -20.92
C PHE A 38 3.32 9.31 -20.50
N SER A 39 4.43 8.66 -20.24
CA SER A 39 4.37 7.44 -19.43
C SER A 39 4.11 7.90 -18.01
N PRO A 40 2.95 7.58 -17.38
CA PRO A 40 2.80 7.77 -15.94
C PRO A 40 3.97 7.00 -15.31
N ALA A 41 4.74 7.68 -14.48
CA ALA A 41 5.73 7.01 -13.66
C ALA A 41 4.96 5.89 -12.93
N LEU A 42 5.30 4.63 -13.20
CA LEU A 42 4.81 3.51 -12.42
C LEU A 42 5.36 3.76 -11.02
N GLN A 43 4.55 4.38 -10.17
CA GLN A 43 4.91 4.49 -8.76
C GLN A 43 4.98 3.06 -8.25
N ALA A 44 6.14 2.69 -7.71
CA ALA A 44 6.23 1.40 -7.05
C ALA A 44 5.19 1.40 -5.92
N GLN A 45 4.28 0.43 -5.99
CA GLN A 45 3.27 0.26 -4.96
C GLN A 45 3.98 -0.07 -3.65
N GLU A 46 3.57 0.58 -2.56
CA GLU A 46 4.08 0.25 -1.23
C GLU A 46 3.69 -1.19 -0.88
N GLU A 47 4.64 -1.93 -0.33
CA GLU A 47 4.36 -3.25 0.21
C GLU A 47 3.67 -3.14 1.58
N SER A 48 2.76 -4.09 1.89
CA SER A 48 2.11 -4.14 3.20
C SER A 48 3.14 -4.32 4.32
N VAL A 49 2.89 -3.69 5.48
CA VAL A 49 3.73 -3.87 6.67
C VAL A 49 3.49 -5.25 7.26
N GLY A 50 4.54 -6.07 7.33
CA GLY A 50 4.46 -7.42 7.86
C GLY A 50 4.32 -7.41 9.39
N LEU A 51 3.17 -7.83 9.92
CA LEU A 51 2.92 -7.90 11.36
C LEU A 51 3.48 -9.18 12.02
N GLY A 52 3.93 -10.19 11.23
CA GLY A 52 4.40 -11.46 11.77
C GLY A 52 3.33 -12.12 12.65
N THR A 53 3.72 -12.64 13.82
CA THR A 53 2.77 -13.25 14.76
C THR A 53 1.87 -12.24 15.48
N ALA A 54 2.17 -10.94 15.44
CA ALA A 54 1.26 -9.90 15.92
C ALA A 54 0.01 -9.75 15.02
N ASP A 55 0.00 -10.38 13.84
CA ASP A 55 -1.17 -10.38 12.94
C ASP A 55 -2.40 -11.04 13.55
N ASP A 56 -2.23 -12.02 14.43
CA ASP A 56 -3.35 -12.72 15.07
C ASP A 56 -4.02 -11.92 16.19
N PHE A 57 -3.35 -10.90 16.70
CA PHE A 57 -3.83 -10.10 17.82
C PHE A 57 -4.74 -8.94 17.38
N ALA A 58 -5.91 -8.84 17.99
CA ALA A 58 -6.76 -7.65 17.94
C ALA A 58 -6.27 -6.58 18.94
N VAL A 59 -5.75 -7.03 20.11
CA VAL A 59 -5.23 -6.17 21.17
C VAL A 59 -3.91 -6.73 21.68
N LEU A 60 -2.85 -5.93 21.70
CA LEU A 60 -1.55 -6.30 22.26
C LEU A 60 -0.98 -5.13 23.07
N ALA A 61 -0.57 -5.39 24.32
CA ALA A 61 -0.06 -4.36 25.22
C ALA A 61 1.31 -4.70 25.80
N GLY A 62 2.06 -3.66 26.23
CA GLY A 62 3.33 -3.81 26.93
C GLY A 62 3.18 -3.91 28.44
N SER A 63 2.35 -3.06 29.04
CA SER A 63 2.32 -2.91 30.49
C SER A 63 1.00 -3.27 31.17
N ALA A 64 -0.14 -2.97 30.57
CA ALA A 64 -1.46 -3.28 31.14
C ALA A 64 -2.54 -3.32 30.05
N ILE A 65 -3.61 -4.08 30.30
CA ILE A 65 -4.87 -3.97 29.57
C ILE A 65 -5.97 -3.72 30.58
N THR A 66 -6.65 -2.60 30.45
CA THR A 66 -7.76 -2.24 31.34
C THR A 66 -9.03 -2.09 30.54
N ASN A 67 -10.10 -2.75 30.95
CA ASN A 67 -11.41 -2.62 30.32
C ASN A 67 -12.46 -2.12 31.31
N THR A 68 -13.33 -1.23 30.85
CA THR A 68 -14.52 -0.77 31.58
C THR A 68 -15.75 -0.98 30.69
N GLY A 69 -16.78 -1.59 31.27
CA GLY A 69 -18.03 -1.85 30.52
C GLY A 69 -17.94 -3.02 29.53
N PRO A 70 -19.02 -3.27 28.79
CA PRO A 70 -19.10 -4.39 27.85
C PRO A 70 -18.27 -4.10 26.58
N THR A 71 -17.22 -4.88 26.37
CA THR A 71 -16.35 -4.79 25.16
C THR A 71 -16.40 -6.12 24.41
N THR A 72 -16.47 -6.04 23.07
CA THR A 72 -16.39 -7.21 22.19
C THR A 72 -15.07 -7.17 21.42
N ILE A 73 -14.32 -8.26 21.44
CA ILE A 73 -13.04 -8.39 20.73
C ILE A 73 -13.08 -9.65 19.89
N THR A 74 -12.81 -9.52 18.58
CA THR A 74 -12.62 -10.63 17.65
C THR A 74 -11.16 -10.64 17.19
N GLY A 75 -10.42 -11.66 17.59
CA GLY A 75 -8.97 -11.84 17.49
C GLY A 75 -8.33 -11.99 18.85
N ASP A 76 -7.03 -12.32 18.87
CA ASP A 76 -6.34 -12.60 20.11
C ASP A 76 -6.05 -11.35 20.94
N VAL A 77 -5.91 -11.55 22.24
CA VAL A 77 -5.52 -10.51 23.19
C VAL A 77 -4.25 -10.93 23.91
N GLY A 78 -3.24 -10.07 23.89
CA GLY A 78 -1.95 -10.40 24.52
C GLY A 78 -1.35 -9.27 25.32
N ILE A 79 -0.56 -9.67 26.33
CA ILE A 79 0.28 -8.77 27.12
C ILE A 79 1.65 -9.41 27.35
N HIS A 80 2.73 -8.63 27.16
CA HIS A 80 4.09 -9.01 27.48
C HIS A 80 4.98 -7.73 27.53
N PRO A 81 5.92 -7.58 28.47
CA PRO A 81 6.45 -8.60 29.42
C PRO A 81 5.60 -8.83 30.67
N ASN A 82 4.56 -8.01 30.94
CA ASN A 82 3.68 -8.22 32.05
C ASN A 82 2.76 -9.44 31.81
N ASP A 83 2.17 -9.94 32.88
CA ASP A 83 1.30 -11.10 32.86
C ASP A 83 -0.18 -10.75 33.08
N GLY A 84 -1.03 -11.77 33.21
CA GLY A 84 -2.46 -11.61 33.37
C GLY A 84 -2.90 -10.82 34.61
N SER A 85 -2.02 -10.61 35.61
CA SER A 85 -2.32 -9.75 36.78
C SER A 85 -2.46 -8.27 36.37
N SER A 86 -1.89 -7.90 35.25
CA SER A 86 -1.99 -6.56 34.65
C SER A 86 -3.17 -6.41 33.70
N VAL A 87 -3.99 -7.47 33.50
CA VAL A 87 -5.21 -7.45 32.68
C VAL A 87 -6.43 -7.36 33.59
N THR A 88 -7.13 -6.23 33.55
CA THR A 88 -8.25 -5.92 34.44
C THR A 88 -9.54 -5.63 33.68
N GLY A 89 -10.70 -5.86 34.34
CA GLY A 89 -12.01 -5.57 33.74
C GLY A 89 -12.49 -6.57 32.69
N PHE A 90 -11.81 -7.70 32.52
CA PHE A 90 -12.15 -8.69 31.49
C PHE A 90 -13.39 -9.53 31.77
N GLY A 91 -13.99 -9.43 32.98
CA GLY A 91 -15.26 -10.08 33.27
C GLY A 91 -16.46 -9.57 32.46
N SER A 92 -16.35 -8.42 31.84
CA SER A 92 -17.35 -7.84 30.95
C SER A 92 -16.94 -7.87 29.46
N VAL A 93 -15.82 -8.50 29.08
CA VAL A 93 -15.36 -8.66 27.72
C VAL A 93 -15.93 -9.94 27.11
N THR A 94 -16.47 -9.82 25.92
CA THR A 94 -16.77 -10.96 25.03
C THR A 94 -15.60 -11.11 24.07
N LEU A 95 -14.81 -12.19 24.24
CA LEU A 95 -13.64 -12.47 23.40
C LEU A 95 -13.94 -13.64 22.46
N ASP A 96 -13.74 -13.39 21.16
CA ASP A 96 -13.68 -14.40 20.10
C ASP A 96 -12.23 -14.49 19.62
N GLY A 97 -11.43 -15.27 20.33
CA GLY A 97 -9.99 -15.43 20.18
C GLY A 97 -9.37 -15.99 21.46
N GLU A 98 -8.05 -16.03 21.53
CA GLU A 98 -7.30 -16.55 22.69
C GLU A 98 -6.67 -15.40 23.50
N ARG A 99 -6.40 -15.70 24.80
CA ARG A 99 -5.65 -14.79 25.68
C ARG A 99 -4.25 -15.32 25.93
N HIS A 100 -3.27 -14.43 25.73
CA HIS A 100 -1.85 -14.66 25.91
C HIS A 100 -1.28 -13.73 26.99
N ASP A 101 -1.23 -14.25 28.22
CA ASP A 101 -0.88 -13.47 29.40
C ASP A 101 0.59 -13.69 29.81
N GLY A 102 1.53 -13.01 29.15
CA GLY A 102 2.96 -13.09 29.41
C GLY A 102 3.61 -14.40 28.93
N ASP A 103 2.94 -15.12 28.05
CA ASP A 103 3.44 -16.37 27.46
C ASP A 103 4.35 -16.16 26.25
N ALA A 104 4.92 -17.24 25.71
CA ALA A 104 5.84 -17.18 24.58
C ALA A 104 5.18 -16.68 23.28
N VAL A 105 3.84 -16.84 23.15
CA VAL A 105 3.11 -16.35 21.95
C VAL A 105 3.03 -14.83 22.03
N ALA A 106 2.65 -14.25 23.15
CA ALA A 106 2.65 -12.80 23.36
C ALA A 106 4.07 -12.21 23.29
N GLU A 107 5.10 -12.93 23.80
CA GLU A 107 6.50 -12.51 23.69
C GLU A 107 6.92 -12.36 22.23
N GLN A 108 6.67 -13.38 21.39
CA GLN A 108 7.02 -13.33 19.97
C GLN A 108 6.24 -12.24 19.25
N ALA A 109 4.94 -12.11 19.51
CA ALA A 109 4.11 -11.06 18.91
C ALA A 109 4.64 -9.64 19.23
N LYS A 110 5.17 -9.42 20.43
CA LYS A 110 5.81 -8.16 20.83
C LYS A 110 7.10 -7.91 20.03
N VAL A 111 7.91 -8.94 19.78
CA VAL A 111 9.12 -8.84 18.95
C VAL A 111 8.75 -8.47 17.51
N ASP A 112 7.73 -9.13 16.97
CA ASP A 112 7.26 -8.88 15.61
C ASP A 112 6.62 -7.47 15.48
N LEU A 113 5.87 -7.03 16.51
CA LEU A 113 5.33 -5.67 16.59
C LEU A 113 6.45 -4.61 16.53
N VAL A 114 7.58 -4.83 17.23
CA VAL A 114 8.74 -3.90 17.14
C VAL A 114 9.27 -3.85 15.72
N THR A 115 9.34 -4.98 15.04
CA THR A 115 9.79 -5.07 13.65
C THR A 115 8.84 -4.32 12.72
N ALA A 116 7.53 -4.57 12.84
CA ALA A 116 6.48 -3.92 12.07
C ALA A 116 6.45 -2.38 12.29
N TYR A 117 6.56 -1.96 13.55
CA TYR A 117 6.64 -0.55 13.90
C TYR A 117 7.83 0.15 13.24
N ASN A 118 9.01 -0.46 13.30
CA ASN A 118 10.22 0.10 12.71
C ASN A 118 10.17 0.10 11.17
N ASP A 119 9.55 -0.93 10.57
CA ASP A 119 9.31 -0.95 9.12
C ASP A 119 8.39 0.20 8.72
N ALA A 120 7.22 0.33 9.35
CA ALA A 120 6.29 1.43 9.08
C ALA A 120 6.94 2.81 9.26
N ALA A 121 7.72 3.01 10.33
CA ALA A 121 8.43 4.26 10.61
C ALA A 121 9.57 4.56 9.62
N GLY A 122 10.17 3.52 9.02
CA GLY A 122 11.30 3.63 8.09
C GLY A 122 10.92 3.83 6.63
N ARG A 123 9.63 3.75 6.29
CA ARG A 123 9.16 3.94 4.91
C ARG A 123 9.36 5.37 4.46
N SER A 124 9.70 5.54 3.18
CA SER A 124 9.90 6.86 2.60
C SER A 124 8.58 7.61 2.47
N VAL A 125 8.49 8.80 3.06
CA VAL A 125 7.31 9.65 2.98
C VAL A 125 7.00 10.01 1.53
N THR A 126 5.77 9.74 1.11
CA THR A 126 5.25 10.14 -0.20
C THR A 126 4.79 11.59 -0.17
N GLU A 127 4.12 11.98 0.91
CA GLU A 127 3.55 13.31 1.07
C GLU A 127 3.47 13.70 2.55
N THR A 128 3.85 14.96 2.86
CA THR A 128 3.60 15.58 4.17
C THR A 128 2.28 16.34 4.11
N ILE A 129 1.35 15.99 4.98
CA ILE A 129 -0.02 16.50 4.94
C ILE A 129 -0.39 17.23 6.24
N ALA A 130 -1.51 17.96 6.20
CA ALA A 130 -2.02 18.71 7.35
C ALA A 130 -2.29 17.80 8.56
N THR A 131 -2.17 18.36 9.75
CA THR A 131 -2.44 17.68 11.02
C THR A 131 -3.86 17.16 11.12
N GLU A 132 -4.85 17.98 10.70
CA GLU A 132 -6.26 17.62 10.75
C GLU A 132 -6.67 16.85 9.50
N LEU A 133 -7.16 15.62 9.70
CA LEU A 133 -7.65 14.72 8.69
C LEU A 133 -9.17 14.58 8.77
N GLY A 134 -9.80 14.48 7.63
CA GLY A 134 -11.26 14.30 7.50
C GLY A 134 -11.95 15.48 6.86
N GLY A 135 -13.06 15.23 6.17
CA GLY A 135 -13.83 16.24 5.43
C GLY A 135 -13.16 16.81 4.19
N GLY A 136 -11.94 16.38 3.86
CA GLY A 136 -11.23 16.73 2.62
C GLY A 136 -11.45 15.72 1.50
N ASP A 137 -10.64 15.87 0.43
CA ASP A 137 -10.58 14.90 -0.66
C ASP A 137 -10.08 13.55 -0.15
N PRO A 138 -10.50 12.42 -0.76
CA PRO A 138 -9.99 11.10 -0.41
C PRO A 138 -8.46 11.01 -0.58
N LEU A 139 -7.78 10.40 0.40
CA LEU A 139 -6.37 10.09 0.28
C LEU A 139 -6.17 8.82 -0.56
N ILE A 140 -5.16 8.83 -1.42
CA ILE A 140 -4.78 7.71 -2.27
C ILE A 140 -3.68 6.86 -1.58
N PRO A 141 -3.31 5.66 -2.10
CA PRO A 141 -2.26 4.84 -1.50
C PRO A 141 -0.92 5.58 -1.38
N GLY A 142 -0.25 5.43 -0.24
CA GLY A 142 1.03 6.09 0.01
C GLY A 142 1.45 6.12 1.47
N VAL A 143 2.58 6.78 1.72
CA VAL A 143 3.13 7.02 3.05
C VAL A 143 3.00 8.51 3.37
N TYR A 144 2.23 8.80 4.40
CA TYR A 144 1.88 10.16 4.83
C TYR A 144 2.58 10.51 6.13
N ASP A 145 3.16 11.70 6.18
CA ASP A 145 3.72 12.30 7.39
C ASP A 145 2.91 13.55 7.79
N SER A 146 2.89 13.86 9.08
CA SER A 146 2.20 15.03 9.60
C SER A 146 3.13 16.22 9.73
N GLU A 147 2.72 17.40 9.26
CA GLU A 147 3.46 18.66 9.41
C GLU A 147 3.81 18.98 10.87
N SER A 148 2.93 18.62 11.81
CA SER A 148 3.12 18.88 13.26
C SER A 148 3.69 17.68 14.02
N GLY A 149 3.80 16.51 13.38
CA GLY A 149 4.10 15.24 14.03
C GLY A 149 2.92 14.61 14.77
N THR A 150 1.71 15.14 14.61
CA THR A 150 0.44 14.63 15.18
C THR A 150 -0.59 14.51 14.06
N PHE A 151 -1.44 13.49 14.10
CA PHE A 151 -2.66 13.47 13.31
C PHE A 151 -3.90 13.54 14.19
N GLU A 152 -4.86 14.36 13.75
CA GLU A 152 -6.18 14.53 14.35
C GLU A 152 -7.25 14.20 13.32
N ILE A 153 -8.10 13.20 13.58
CA ILE A 153 -9.20 12.84 12.68
C ILE A 153 -10.48 13.48 13.16
N THR A 154 -11.02 14.42 12.36
CA THR A 154 -12.27 15.13 12.62
C THR A 154 -13.25 14.87 11.48
N GLY A 155 -14.47 14.41 11.78
CA GLY A 155 -15.43 14.01 10.75
C GLY A 155 -15.06 12.70 10.07
N THR A 156 -15.10 12.64 8.73
CA THR A 156 -14.81 11.41 7.98
C THR A 156 -13.53 11.56 7.15
N LEU A 157 -12.54 10.74 7.45
CA LEU A 157 -11.38 10.52 6.58
C LEU A 157 -11.70 9.42 5.57
N THR A 158 -11.56 9.71 4.28
CA THR A 158 -11.81 8.71 3.22
C THR A 158 -10.48 8.25 2.62
N LEU A 159 -10.29 6.93 2.52
CA LEU A 159 -9.13 6.30 1.88
C LEU A 159 -9.59 5.59 0.61
N ASP A 160 -9.04 5.99 -0.53
CA ASP A 160 -9.41 5.50 -1.86
C ASP A 160 -8.30 4.63 -2.44
N ALA A 161 -8.51 3.33 -2.53
CA ALA A 161 -7.56 2.39 -3.13
C ALA A 161 -7.47 2.49 -4.65
N GLN A 162 -8.27 3.33 -5.29
CA GLN A 162 -8.29 3.51 -6.75
C GLN A 162 -8.54 2.20 -7.54
N GLY A 163 -9.19 1.22 -6.92
CA GLY A 163 -9.50 -0.08 -7.50
C GLY A 163 -8.46 -1.17 -7.20
N ASP A 164 -7.38 -0.87 -6.48
CA ASP A 164 -6.37 -1.86 -6.11
C ASP A 164 -6.61 -2.40 -4.69
N PRO A 165 -7.03 -3.66 -4.54
CA PRO A 165 -7.25 -4.26 -3.22
C PRO A 165 -5.97 -4.48 -2.40
N ASN A 166 -4.79 -4.35 -3.02
CA ASN A 166 -3.51 -4.43 -2.33
C ASN A 166 -2.94 -3.04 -1.98
N ALA A 167 -3.69 -1.98 -2.23
CA ALA A 167 -3.29 -0.62 -1.91
C ALA A 167 -2.95 -0.46 -0.43
N VAL A 168 -1.81 0.16 -0.12
CA VAL A 168 -1.29 0.35 1.24
C VAL A 168 -1.31 1.82 1.61
N PHE A 169 -1.75 2.10 2.83
CA PHE A 169 -1.76 3.43 3.44
C PHE A 169 -0.96 3.38 4.73
N ILE A 170 0.07 4.19 4.85
CA ILE A 170 0.90 4.30 6.05
C ILE A 170 0.87 5.75 6.53
N PHE A 171 0.47 5.96 7.78
CA PHE A 171 0.49 7.26 8.44
C PHE A 171 1.59 7.27 9.48
N GLN A 172 2.60 8.09 9.28
CA GLN A 172 3.71 8.27 10.22
C GLN A 172 3.51 9.53 11.04
N MET A 173 3.63 9.42 12.35
CA MET A 173 3.56 10.59 13.22
C MET A 173 4.58 10.48 14.35
N ALA A 174 5.28 11.57 14.59
CA ALA A 174 6.33 11.64 15.61
C ALA A 174 5.77 11.57 17.04
N THR A 175 4.50 11.94 17.24
CA THR A 175 3.88 12.04 18.56
C THR A 175 2.56 11.29 18.65
N THR A 176 1.41 11.93 18.46
CA THR A 176 0.11 11.39 18.84
C THR A 176 -0.85 11.21 17.68
N LEU A 177 -1.72 10.21 17.81
CA LEU A 177 -2.94 10.07 17.03
C LEU A 177 -4.14 10.38 17.92
N VAL A 178 -5.01 11.29 17.48
CA VAL A 178 -6.24 11.62 18.19
C VAL A 178 -7.41 11.55 17.22
N THR A 179 -8.51 10.94 17.61
CA THR A 179 -9.76 11.05 16.84
C THR A 179 -10.80 11.80 17.65
N ALA A 180 -11.56 12.67 16.98
CA ALA A 180 -12.69 13.35 17.60
C ALA A 180 -13.83 12.37 17.87
N SER A 181 -14.76 12.76 18.77
CA SER A 181 -15.99 12.00 18.95
C SER A 181 -16.78 11.93 17.65
N ASP A 182 -17.42 10.78 17.41
CA ASP A 182 -18.24 10.49 16.21
C ASP A 182 -17.49 10.65 14.88
N SER A 183 -16.15 10.70 14.90
CA SER A 183 -15.33 10.71 13.68
C SER A 183 -15.24 9.30 13.07
N SER A 184 -14.87 9.23 11.79
CA SER A 184 -14.78 7.95 11.08
C SER A 184 -13.64 7.90 10.07
N VAL A 185 -13.14 6.69 9.82
CA VAL A 185 -12.32 6.36 8.65
C VAL A 185 -13.17 5.51 7.72
N SER A 186 -13.27 5.91 6.45
CA SER A 186 -14.06 5.24 5.42
C SER A 186 -13.17 4.71 4.30
N LEU A 187 -13.37 3.47 3.91
CA LEU A 187 -12.64 2.82 2.82
C LEU A 187 -13.49 2.76 1.56
N ILE A 188 -12.92 3.14 0.42
CA ILE A 188 -13.60 3.08 -0.87
C ILE A 188 -12.72 2.45 -1.94
N ASN A 189 -13.36 2.04 -3.04
CA ASN A 189 -12.69 1.52 -4.25
C ASN A 189 -11.69 0.39 -3.98
N GLY A 190 -12.06 -0.56 -3.10
CA GLY A 190 -11.23 -1.74 -2.83
C GLY A 190 -10.21 -1.58 -1.71
N ALA A 191 -10.14 -0.43 -1.03
CA ALA A 191 -9.28 -0.28 0.14
C ALA A 191 -9.64 -1.31 1.24
N GLN A 192 -8.63 -1.87 1.88
CA GLN A 192 -8.78 -2.90 2.91
C GLN A 192 -8.18 -2.45 4.24
N ALA A 193 -8.91 -2.66 5.34
CA ALA A 193 -8.49 -2.28 6.69
C ALA A 193 -7.15 -2.89 7.13
N CYS A 194 -6.85 -4.10 6.67
CA CYS A 194 -5.59 -4.80 6.92
C CYS A 194 -4.36 -4.11 6.31
N ASN A 195 -4.54 -3.28 5.28
CA ASN A 195 -3.48 -2.54 4.58
C ASN A 195 -3.39 -1.06 5.00
N VAL A 196 -4.08 -0.67 6.08
CA VAL A 196 -3.98 0.67 6.66
C VAL A 196 -3.18 0.60 7.95
N PHE A 197 -2.09 1.36 8.05
CA PHE A 197 -1.16 1.35 9.18
C PHE A 197 -0.96 2.75 9.75
N TRP A 198 -1.09 2.86 11.08
CA TRP A 198 -0.90 4.08 11.84
C TRP A 198 0.30 3.92 12.77
N GLN A 199 1.48 4.36 12.32
CA GLN A 199 2.67 4.37 13.15
C GLN A 199 2.67 5.61 14.02
N VAL A 200 2.56 5.42 15.34
CA VAL A 200 2.37 6.48 16.33
C VAL A 200 3.58 6.56 17.24
N GLY A 201 4.31 7.67 17.20
CA GLY A 201 5.56 7.87 17.95
C GLY A 201 5.38 8.05 19.45
N SER A 202 4.15 8.18 19.95
CA SER A 202 3.81 8.18 21.36
C SER A 202 2.50 7.41 21.56
N SER A 203 1.38 8.08 21.81
CA SER A 203 0.11 7.47 22.21
C SER A 203 -1.01 7.77 21.23
N ALA A 204 -1.97 6.84 21.13
CA ALA A 204 -3.21 7.03 20.39
C ALA A 204 -4.41 7.17 21.33
N THR A 205 -5.35 8.06 20.97
CA THR A 205 -6.64 8.20 21.68
C THR A 205 -7.76 8.24 20.67
N LEU A 206 -8.64 7.26 20.71
CA LEU A 206 -9.84 7.21 19.90
C LEU A 206 -11.02 7.82 20.66
N GLY A 207 -11.64 8.83 20.06
CA GLY A 207 -12.76 9.58 20.63
C GLY A 207 -14.03 8.75 20.77
N THR A 208 -14.95 9.21 21.61
CA THR A 208 -16.24 8.56 21.88
C THR A 208 -17.02 8.31 20.62
N ASN A 209 -17.53 7.08 20.45
CA ASN A 209 -18.28 6.60 19.28
C ASN A 209 -17.54 6.76 17.94
N SER A 210 -16.22 6.93 17.93
CA SER A 210 -15.47 6.96 16.67
C SER A 210 -15.49 5.59 16.00
N SER A 211 -15.51 5.59 14.65
CA SER A 211 -15.40 4.39 13.82
C SER A 211 -14.05 4.38 13.12
N PHE A 212 -13.11 3.64 13.67
CA PHE A 212 -11.73 3.65 13.23
C PHE A 212 -11.39 2.42 12.39
N VAL A 213 -10.53 2.61 11.38
CA VAL A 213 -10.08 1.54 10.49
C VAL A 213 -8.57 1.54 10.39
N GLY A 214 -7.98 0.35 10.48
CA GLY A 214 -6.55 0.10 10.31
C GLY A 214 -5.85 -0.38 11.58
N ASN A 215 -4.54 -0.63 11.42
CA ASN A 215 -3.69 -1.20 12.45
C ASN A 215 -2.93 -0.08 13.16
N ILE A 216 -3.20 0.13 14.44
CA ILE A 216 -2.49 1.11 15.28
C ILE A 216 -1.24 0.45 15.84
N LEU A 217 -0.07 0.97 15.49
CA LEU A 217 1.24 0.58 16.00
C LEU A 217 1.77 1.74 16.85
N ALA A 218 1.42 1.77 18.14
CA ALA A 218 1.82 2.85 19.03
C ALA A 218 3.06 2.50 19.85
N LEU A 219 3.98 3.46 20.00
CA LEU A 219 5.15 3.30 20.85
C LEU A 219 4.74 3.15 22.30
N GLU A 220 3.84 4.03 22.77
CA GLU A 220 3.36 4.05 24.15
C GLU A 220 1.95 3.46 24.26
N SER A 221 1.00 4.20 24.77
CA SER A 221 -0.33 3.72 25.11
C SER A 221 -1.38 3.96 24.03
N ILE A 222 -2.43 3.14 24.08
CA ILE A 222 -3.61 3.32 23.24
C ILE A 222 -4.84 3.36 24.16
N THR A 223 -5.67 4.40 23.98
CA THR A 223 -6.92 4.57 24.72
C THR A 223 -8.09 4.61 23.75
N LEU A 224 -9.04 3.72 23.90
CA LEU A 224 -10.32 3.76 23.22
C LEU A 224 -11.37 4.25 24.23
N THR A 225 -11.94 5.43 23.98
CA THR A 225 -13.02 5.94 24.82
C THR A 225 -14.36 5.27 24.51
N THR A 226 -15.38 5.59 25.29
CA THR A 226 -16.68 4.91 25.26
C THR A 226 -17.23 4.74 23.84
N GLY A 227 -17.54 3.52 23.48
CA GLY A 227 -18.23 3.19 22.22
C GLY A 227 -17.39 3.30 20.96
N ALA A 228 -16.11 3.62 21.06
CA ALA A 228 -15.22 3.59 19.89
C ALA A 228 -15.13 2.17 19.29
N THR A 229 -15.18 2.09 17.96
CA THR A 229 -15.06 0.82 17.22
C THR A 229 -13.79 0.81 16.39
N VAL A 230 -13.17 -0.36 16.26
CA VAL A 230 -11.95 -0.57 15.45
C VAL A 230 -12.14 -1.78 14.55
N GLU A 231 -12.04 -1.56 13.24
CA GLU A 231 -11.79 -2.61 12.26
C GLU A 231 -10.29 -2.61 11.96
N GLY A 232 -9.54 -3.46 12.65
CA GLY A 232 -8.08 -3.43 12.63
C GLY A 232 -7.48 -3.98 13.91
N ARG A 233 -6.37 -3.38 14.37
CA ARG A 233 -5.61 -3.82 15.53
C ARG A 233 -5.21 -2.65 16.43
N VAL A 234 -5.09 -2.94 17.71
CA VAL A 234 -4.71 -2.00 18.78
C VAL A 234 -3.42 -2.54 19.43
N LEU A 235 -2.26 -2.14 18.89
CA LEU A 235 -0.96 -2.73 19.23
C LEU A 235 -0.06 -1.68 19.89
N ALA A 236 0.02 -1.72 21.23
CA ALA A 236 0.88 -0.86 22.03
C ALA A 236 2.22 -1.57 22.36
N ARG A 237 3.35 -0.93 22.00
CA ARG A 237 4.67 -1.52 22.20
C ARG A 237 5.06 -1.56 23.69
N ASP A 238 5.06 -0.42 24.36
CA ASP A 238 5.72 -0.30 25.66
C ASP A 238 4.73 -0.07 26.80
N ALA A 239 3.57 0.54 26.55
CA ALA A 239 2.63 0.91 27.59
C ALA A 239 1.28 0.17 27.49
N ALA A 240 0.24 0.78 28.03
CA ALA A 240 -1.05 0.15 28.27
C ALA A 240 -2.04 0.33 27.12
N VAL A 241 -3.00 -0.60 27.02
CA VAL A 241 -4.23 -0.43 26.26
C VAL A 241 -5.40 -0.26 27.24
N THR A 242 -6.18 0.82 27.06
CA THR A 242 -7.38 1.11 27.85
C THR A 242 -8.61 1.06 26.98
N LEU A 243 -9.61 0.31 27.40
CA LEU A 243 -10.85 0.04 26.68
C LEU A 243 -12.06 0.47 27.50
N GLU A 244 -13.10 1.00 26.82
CA GLU A 244 -14.36 1.41 27.44
C GLU A 244 -15.55 1.13 26.53
N SER A 245 -16.21 0.00 26.73
CA SER A 245 -17.41 -0.41 25.95
C SER A 245 -17.18 -0.41 24.44
N ASN A 246 -16.09 -1.03 23.99
CA ASN A 246 -15.63 -0.95 22.61
C ASN A 246 -16.02 -2.19 21.78
N THR A 247 -15.90 -2.09 20.46
CA THR A 247 -15.91 -3.24 19.54
C THR A 247 -14.63 -3.20 18.72
N ILE A 248 -13.84 -4.27 18.82
CA ILE A 248 -12.57 -4.40 18.09
C ILE A 248 -12.65 -5.68 17.27
N THR A 249 -12.49 -5.55 15.95
CA THR A 249 -12.49 -6.68 15.02
C THR A 249 -11.18 -6.68 14.25
N ARG A 250 -10.38 -7.71 14.43
CA ARG A 250 -9.15 -7.91 13.69
C ARG A 250 -9.43 -7.91 12.17
N ALA A 251 -8.79 -7.02 11.44
CA ALA A 251 -8.92 -6.97 10.00
C ALA A 251 -8.13 -8.12 9.34
N VAL A 252 -8.74 -8.77 8.37
CA VAL A 252 -8.12 -9.81 7.54
C VAL A 252 -8.24 -9.38 6.08
N CYS A 253 -7.12 -9.37 5.36
CA CYS A 253 -7.13 -9.07 3.94
C CYS A 253 -7.85 -10.17 3.16
N THR A 254 -8.78 -9.78 2.31
CA THR A 254 -9.33 -10.67 1.29
C THR A 254 -8.39 -10.67 0.10
N ALA A 255 -8.00 -11.88 -0.37
CA ALA A 255 -7.25 -11.98 -1.61
C ALA A 255 -8.05 -11.32 -2.75
N ALA A 256 -7.36 -10.52 -3.59
CA ALA A 256 -7.97 -10.03 -4.81
C ALA A 256 -8.55 -11.22 -5.59
N ALA A 257 -9.82 -11.13 -6.00
CA ALA A 257 -10.36 -12.13 -6.91
C ALA A 257 -9.42 -12.21 -8.13
N PRO A 258 -9.03 -13.42 -8.59
CA PRO A 258 -8.21 -13.52 -9.78
C PRO A 258 -8.90 -12.75 -10.89
N GLU A 259 -8.22 -11.75 -11.45
CA GLU A 259 -8.72 -11.05 -12.63
C GLU A 259 -8.96 -12.12 -13.69
N ASP A 260 -10.23 -12.22 -14.10
CA ASP A 260 -10.62 -13.12 -15.19
C ASP A 260 -9.96 -12.56 -16.46
N THR A 261 -8.69 -12.94 -16.68
CA THR A 261 -7.98 -12.67 -17.92
C THR A 261 -8.70 -13.46 -19.00
N THR A 262 -9.84 -12.93 -19.43
CA THR A 262 -10.48 -13.35 -20.67
C THR A 262 -9.53 -12.94 -21.78
N THR A 263 -8.53 -13.80 -22.02
CA THR A 263 -7.73 -13.72 -23.23
C THR A 263 -8.69 -13.93 -24.39
N THR A 264 -9.15 -12.83 -24.98
CA THR A 264 -9.84 -12.87 -26.25
C THR A 264 -8.83 -13.42 -27.27
N ALA A 265 -8.82 -14.74 -27.40
CA ALA A 265 -8.07 -15.41 -28.45
C ALA A 265 -8.62 -14.88 -29.78
N ALA A 266 -7.84 -14.01 -30.44
CA ALA A 266 -8.11 -13.60 -31.80
C ALA A 266 -8.22 -14.88 -32.64
N ALA A 267 -9.42 -15.14 -33.16
CA ALA A 267 -9.69 -16.26 -34.04
C ALA A 267 -8.79 -16.14 -35.26
N ALA A 268 -7.70 -16.93 -35.28
CA ALA A 268 -6.90 -17.12 -36.47
C ALA A 268 -7.73 -17.96 -37.43
N THR A 269 -8.21 -17.35 -38.50
CA THR A 269 -8.85 -17.98 -39.64
C THR A 269 -7.81 -18.86 -40.34
N THR A 270 -7.76 -20.16 -40.01
CA THR A 270 -6.98 -21.15 -40.75
C THR A 270 -7.79 -21.57 -41.97
N THR A 271 -7.35 -21.12 -43.12
CA THR A 271 -7.77 -21.65 -44.44
C THR A 271 -7.34 -23.11 -44.55
N SER A 272 -8.31 -24.04 -44.50
CA SER A 272 -8.09 -25.47 -44.71
C SER A 272 -7.74 -25.73 -46.17
N ALA A 273 -6.50 -26.13 -46.41
CA ALA A 273 -6.14 -26.81 -47.67
C ALA A 273 -6.28 -28.32 -47.48
N ALA A 274 -7.14 -28.93 -48.26
CA ALA A 274 -7.36 -30.39 -48.31
C ALA A 274 -6.10 -31.11 -48.82
N GLY A 275 -5.54 -31.98 -48.01
CA GLY A 275 -4.43 -32.88 -48.37
C GLY A 275 -4.72 -34.28 -47.90
N THR A 276 -4.66 -35.18 -48.83
CA THR A 276 -5.01 -36.60 -48.91
C THR A 276 -4.49 -37.47 -47.76
N ALA A 277 -5.36 -38.32 -47.22
CA ALA A 277 -5.05 -39.34 -46.23
C ALA A 277 -4.16 -40.47 -46.78
N THR A 278 -3.10 -40.81 -46.05
CA THR A 278 -2.40 -42.09 -46.19
C THR A 278 -2.35 -42.75 -44.81
N THR A 279 -3.10 -43.86 -44.73
CA THR A 279 -3.16 -44.76 -43.58
C THR A 279 -1.86 -45.55 -43.44
N VAL A 280 -1.17 -45.47 -42.29
CA VAL A 280 -0.12 -46.45 -41.90
C VAL A 280 -0.48 -47.01 -40.53
N ALA A 281 -0.51 -48.33 -40.43
CA ALA A 281 -0.86 -49.10 -39.26
C ALA A 281 0.24 -49.06 -38.18
N PRO A 282 -0.11 -49.31 -36.87
CA PRO A 282 0.84 -49.28 -35.77
C PRO A 282 1.61 -50.57 -35.59
N PRO A 283 2.87 -50.57 -35.14
CA PRO A 283 3.55 -51.77 -34.66
C PRO A 283 3.26 -52.00 -33.16
N VAL A 284 3.01 -53.28 -32.88
CA VAL A 284 2.84 -53.88 -31.55
C VAL A 284 4.21 -54.32 -30.99
N GLY A 285 4.40 -54.18 -29.69
CA GLY A 285 5.43 -54.86 -28.91
C GLY A 285 6.26 -53.87 -28.07
N GLY A 286 6.32 -54.06 -26.78
CA GLY A 286 6.95 -54.94 -25.91
C GLY A 286 7.36 -54.18 -24.65
N VAL A 287 6.99 -54.69 -23.51
CA VAL A 287 7.35 -54.30 -22.16
C VAL A 287 8.85 -54.51 -21.93
N ASP A 288 9.52 -53.58 -21.26
CA ASP A 288 10.64 -53.95 -20.41
C ASP A 288 10.78 -53.04 -19.20
N THR A 289 10.81 -53.68 -18.06
CA THR A 289 11.05 -53.19 -16.70
C THR A 289 12.56 -53.02 -16.46
N GLY A 290 12.98 -51.92 -15.86
CA GLY A 290 14.35 -51.81 -15.36
C GLY A 290 14.61 -50.51 -14.61
N GLY A 291 14.76 -50.61 -13.30
CA GLY A 291 15.09 -49.54 -12.41
C GLY A 291 16.53 -49.03 -12.55
N GLY A 292 16.75 -47.81 -12.12
CA GLY A 292 18.09 -47.19 -12.02
C GLY A 292 18.06 -45.79 -11.48
N SER A 293 18.38 -45.67 -10.21
CA SER A 293 18.68 -44.39 -9.56
C SER A 293 19.89 -43.70 -10.19
N SER A 294 19.82 -42.42 -10.45
CA SER A 294 21.02 -41.57 -10.41
C SER A 294 20.65 -40.10 -10.09
N SER A 295 21.16 -39.66 -9.00
CA SER A 295 21.29 -38.29 -8.51
C SER A 295 21.97 -37.38 -9.55
N GLY A 296 21.31 -36.28 -9.89
CA GLY A 296 21.90 -35.21 -10.70
C GLY A 296 21.58 -33.86 -10.04
N ALA A 297 22.64 -33.14 -9.64
CA ALA A 297 22.61 -31.85 -9.02
C ALA A 297 22.02 -30.75 -9.93
N PRO A 298 21.39 -29.71 -9.37
CA PRO A 298 20.86 -28.60 -10.16
C PRO A 298 21.98 -27.65 -10.60
N ASN A 299 22.04 -27.37 -11.88
CA ASN A 299 22.87 -26.32 -12.46
C ASN A 299 22.36 -24.94 -12.01
N MET A 300 23.17 -24.29 -11.19
CA MET A 300 23.00 -22.92 -10.77
C MET A 300 23.49 -22.01 -11.91
N ILE A 301 22.59 -21.38 -12.64
CA ILE A 301 22.90 -20.33 -13.60
C ILE A 301 22.98 -19.02 -12.80
N LEU A 302 24.22 -18.53 -12.62
CA LEU A 302 24.55 -17.27 -12.01
C LEU A 302 24.28 -16.14 -13.03
N LEU A 303 23.16 -15.43 -12.90
CA LEU A 303 22.90 -14.17 -13.60
C LEU A 303 23.37 -13.02 -12.71
N LEU A 304 24.63 -12.60 -12.89
CA LEU A 304 25.15 -11.38 -12.34
C LEU A 304 24.67 -10.20 -13.18
N GLY A 305 23.68 -9.47 -12.63
CA GLY A 305 23.07 -8.31 -13.24
C GLY A 305 23.91 -7.04 -13.07
N GLY A 306 23.84 -6.18 -14.04
CA GLY A 306 24.44 -4.87 -14.11
C GLY A 306 23.57 -3.77 -13.52
N SER A 307 23.63 -3.50 -12.22
CA SER A 307 22.95 -2.35 -11.61
C SER A 307 23.86 -1.48 -10.71
N SER A 308 25.15 -1.78 -10.61
CA SER A 308 26.03 -1.08 -9.64
C SER A 308 26.82 0.12 -10.18
N LEU A 309 26.69 0.48 -11.47
CA LEU A 309 27.48 1.58 -12.06
C LEU A 309 26.74 2.94 -12.13
N LEU A 310 25.42 2.98 -11.95
CA LEU A 310 24.68 4.24 -12.02
C LEU A 310 24.66 5.01 -10.69
N ALA A 311 24.70 4.33 -9.56
CA ALA A 311 24.66 4.96 -8.24
C ALA A 311 25.95 5.75 -7.88
N LEU A 312 27.10 5.36 -8.44
CA LEU A 312 28.38 6.06 -8.20
C LEU A 312 28.53 7.39 -8.95
N ALA A 313 27.83 7.56 -10.08
CA ALA A 313 27.89 8.79 -10.87
C ALA A 313 27.07 9.93 -10.24
N ILE A 314 25.93 9.63 -9.58
CA ILE A 314 25.06 10.63 -8.93
C ILE A 314 25.68 11.12 -7.63
N GLY A 315 26.31 10.25 -6.84
CA GLY A 315 27.01 10.64 -5.61
C GLY A 315 28.15 11.62 -5.83
N ALA A 316 28.92 11.45 -6.90
CA ALA A 316 30.02 12.34 -7.24
C ALA A 316 29.59 13.75 -7.68
N LEU A 317 28.41 13.87 -8.32
CA LEU A 317 27.87 15.15 -8.77
C LEU A 317 27.39 16.01 -7.61
N VAL A 318 26.71 15.40 -6.63
CA VAL A 318 26.18 16.11 -5.44
C VAL A 318 27.31 16.60 -4.53
N VAL A 319 28.37 15.81 -4.36
CA VAL A 319 29.54 16.22 -3.56
C VAL A 319 30.28 17.37 -4.25
N ARG A 320 30.39 17.36 -5.57
CA ARG A 320 31.05 18.44 -6.32
C ARG A 320 30.26 19.76 -6.25
N GLN A 321 28.93 19.73 -6.30
CA GLN A 321 28.11 20.94 -6.14
C GLN A 321 28.25 21.55 -4.74
N ARG A 322 28.20 20.74 -3.66
CA ARG A 322 28.40 21.24 -2.29
C ARG A 322 29.77 21.82 -2.02
N LEU A 323 30.81 21.40 -2.74
CA LEU A 323 32.16 21.97 -2.63
C LEU A 323 32.28 23.31 -3.39
N LEU A 324 31.54 23.51 -4.46
CA LEU A 324 31.52 24.76 -5.21
C LEU A 324 30.73 25.85 -4.46
N ASP A 325 29.62 25.51 -3.81
CA ASP A 325 28.82 26.45 -3.02
C ASP A 325 29.55 26.95 -1.76
N ARG A 326 30.47 26.16 -1.18
CA ARG A 326 31.30 26.60 -0.07
C ARG A 326 32.45 27.55 -0.46
N ARG A 327 32.82 27.60 -1.75
CA ARG A 327 33.88 28.52 -2.24
C ARG A 327 33.37 29.88 -2.65
N SER A 328 32.06 30.06 -2.84
CA SER A 328 31.44 31.34 -3.17
C SER A 328 30.94 32.12 -1.93
N ALA A 329 31.10 31.55 -0.72
CA ALA A 329 30.67 32.14 0.54
C ALA A 329 31.84 32.55 1.47
N SER A 330 33.08 32.61 0.94
CA SER A 330 34.27 33.12 1.68
C SER A 330 34.86 34.38 1.04
#